data_3f7a6b5a7b4804f7e29129f612a461cf
#
_entry.id   3f7a6b5a7b4804f7e29129f612a461cf
#
_cell.length_a   1.000
_cell.length_b   1.000
_cell.length_c   1.000
_cell.angle_alpha   90.00
_cell.angle_beta   90.00
_cell.angle_gamma   90.00
#
_symmetry.space_group_name_H-M   'P 1'
#
loop_
_entity.id
_entity.type
_entity.pdbx_description
1 polymer ?
#
loop_
_entity_poly.entity_id
_entity_poly.type
_entity_poly.pdbx_seq_one_letter_code
_entity_poly.pdbx_strand_id
1 'polypeptide(L)'
;MVGSVLMGRMLEENDFDGIEPQFFTTSNVGGQGPDIGRDIAPFKDAHDITELAAMDAIISCQGGDYTKAVFADLRASGWQGYWIDAASSLRMSDDAIIVLDPVNLDVVKQGLQRGVKNYIGGNCTVSLMLMAVGGLFREGMVEWVSAQTYQAASGAGAKNMRELISQMGSIRDAVA
;
A
#
# COMPACT_ATOMS: atom_id res chain seq x y z
N MET A 1 3.77 9.82 2.43
CA MET A 1 2.94 9.60 3.64
C MET A 1 2.82 8.11 4.00
N VAL A 2 2.27 7.22 3.15
CA VAL A 2 2.16 5.77 3.46
C VAL A 2 3.52 5.14 3.74
N GLY A 3 4.50 5.34 2.85
CA GLY A 3 5.85 4.82 3.05
C GLY A 3 6.54 5.32 4.32
N SER A 4 6.34 6.58 4.71
CA SER A 4 6.93 7.12 5.95
C SER A 4 6.36 6.44 7.20
N VAL A 5 5.06 6.15 7.21
CA VAL A 5 4.42 5.42 8.32
C VAL A 5 4.91 3.98 8.37
N LEU A 6 4.97 3.30 7.23
CA LEU A 6 5.51 1.95 7.13
C LEU A 6 6.93 1.87 7.66
N MET A 7 7.80 2.79 7.23
CA MET A 7 9.20 2.87 7.70
C MET A 7 9.28 3.02 9.23
N GLY A 8 8.47 3.94 9.80
CA GLY A 8 8.43 4.13 11.25
C GLY A 8 8.03 2.85 11.99
N ARG A 9 7.00 2.15 11.51
CA ARG A 9 6.56 0.89 12.13
C ARG A 9 7.58 -0.23 11.99
N MET A 10 8.20 -0.39 10.82
CA MET A 10 9.24 -1.40 10.60
C MET A 10 10.47 -1.17 11.49
N LEU A 11 10.81 0.10 11.78
CA LEU A 11 11.86 0.43 12.74
C LEU A 11 11.46 0.07 14.17
N GLU A 12 10.25 0.41 14.58
CA GLU A 12 9.73 0.11 15.93
C GLU A 12 9.65 -1.40 16.21
N GLU A 13 9.31 -2.20 15.20
CA GLU A 13 9.14 -3.66 15.31
C GLU A 13 10.45 -4.44 14.99
N ASN A 14 11.55 -3.75 14.64
CA ASN A 14 12.83 -4.34 14.23
C ASN A 14 12.72 -5.23 12.97
N ASP A 15 11.80 -4.93 12.06
CA ASP A 15 11.58 -5.71 10.85
C ASP A 15 12.77 -5.69 9.88
N PHE A 16 13.65 -4.69 10.00
CA PHE A 16 14.86 -4.59 9.17
C PHE A 16 15.96 -5.58 9.56
N ASP A 17 15.92 -6.20 10.75
CA ASP A 17 16.99 -7.08 11.23
C ASP A 17 17.13 -8.37 10.39
N GLY A 18 16.03 -8.82 9.80
CA GLY A 18 15.98 -10.06 9.02
C GLY A 18 16.03 -9.90 7.51
N ILE A 19 16.22 -8.69 6.99
CA ILE A 19 16.15 -8.40 5.55
C ILE A 19 17.30 -7.52 5.07
N GLU A 20 17.59 -7.58 3.77
CA GLU A 20 18.49 -6.66 3.06
C GLU A 20 17.66 -5.65 2.26
N PRO A 21 17.27 -4.51 2.84
CA PRO A 21 16.38 -3.57 2.18
C PRO A 21 17.09 -2.80 1.08
N GLN A 22 16.39 -2.65 -0.05
CA GLN A 22 16.75 -1.73 -1.13
C GLN A 22 15.64 -0.70 -1.27
N PHE A 23 16.02 0.57 -1.43
CA PHE A 23 15.04 1.65 -1.51
C PHE A 23 14.98 2.23 -2.92
N PHE A 24 13.76 2.33 -3.43
CA PHE A 24 13.47 2.81 -4.77
C PHE A 24 12.64 4.09 -4.72
N THR A 25 12.84 4.97 -5.69
CA THR A 25 12.13 6.24 -5.78
C THR A 25 11.80 6.59 -7.23
N THR A 26 10.74 7.37 -7.41
CA THR A 26 10.35 7.90 -8.73
C THR A 26 10.87 9.33 -8.97
N SER A 27 11.50 9.97 -7.98
CA SER A 27 11.83 11.41 -8.06
C SER A 27 13.22 11.83 -7.57
N ASN A 28 13.91 10.98 -6.82
CA ASN A 28 15.19 11.33 -6.18
C ASN A 28 16.21 10.19 -6.33
N VAL A 29 16.37 9.68 -7.55
CA VAL A 29 17.33 8.61 -7.87
C VAL A 29 18.75 9.06 -7.54
N GLY A 30 19.54 8.20 -6.90
CA GLY A 30 20.89 8.50 -6.43
C GLY A 30 20.96 9.35 -5.15
N GLY A 31 19.82 9.80 -4.63
CA GLY A 31 19.75 10.51 -3.35
C GLY A 31 19.97 9.57 -2.16
N GLN A 32 20.22 10.15 -0.99
CA GLN A 32 20.38 9.40 0.25
C GLN A 32 19.07 8.70 0.62
N GLY A 33 19.15 7.39 0.92
CA GLY A 33 18.03 6.60 1.40
C GLY A 33 17.60 6.98 2.82
N PRO A 34 16.51 6.39 3.33
CA PRO A 34 16.04 6.66 4.68
C PRO A 34 17.02 6.12 5.72
N ASP A 35 17.07 6.79 6.86
CA ASP A 35 17.83 6.28 8.01
C ASP A 35 17.09 5.08 8.63
N ILE A 36 17.74 3.93 8.66
CA ILE A 36 17.25 2.70 9.30
C ILE A 36 18.22 2.18 10.38
N GLY A 37 19.09 3.07 10.88
CA GLY A 37 20.10 2.72 11.91
C GLY A 37 21.30 1.96 11.38
N ARG A 38 21.45 1.81 10.06
CA ARG A 38 22.61 1.22 9.39
C ARG A 38 22.84 1.84 8.01
N ASP A 39 24.03 1.65 7.48
CA ASP A 39 24.36 2.11 6.13
C ASP A 39 23.53 1.37 5.07
N ILE A 40 22.96 2.14 4.16
CA ILE A 40 22.19 1.63 3.02
C ILE A 40 22.65 2.27 1.71
N ALA A 41 22.41 1.58 0.60
CA ALA A 41 22.68 2.11 -0.72
C ALA A 41 21.80 3.35 -1.03
N PRO A 42 22.27 4.27 -1.90
CA PRO A 42 21.43 5.35 -2.42
C PRO A 42 20.15 4.84 -3.08
N PHE A 43 19.13 5.71 -3.16
CA PHE A 43 17.91 5.40 -3.85
C PHE A 43 18.13 4.95 -5.29
N LYS A 44 17.52 3.83 -5.67
CA LYS A 44 17.46 3.33 -7.03
C LYS A 44 16.22 3.85 -7.77
N ASP A 45 16.24 3.73 -9.10
CA ASP A 45 15.08 4.09 -9.93
C ASP A 45 13.95 3.05 -9.77
N ALA A 46 12.79 3.51 -9.35
CA ALA A 46 11.61 2.67 -9.18
C ALA A 46 11.00 2.19 -10.53
N HIS A 47 11.49 2.66 -11.67
CA HIS A 47 11.09 2.19 -13.01
C HIS A 47 12.09 1.23 -13.64
N ASP A 48 13.23 0.97 -13.01
CA ASP A 48 14.20 -0.01 -13.50
C ASP A 48 13.73 -1.43 -13.21
N ILE A 49 13.13 -2.05 -14.23
CA ILE A 49 12.60 -3.42 -14.15
C ILE A 49 13.69 -4.44 -13.82
N THR A 50 14.92 -4.23 -14.27
CA THR A 50 16.05 -5.14 -14.02
C THR A 50 16.41 -5.15 -12.53
N GLU A 51 16.52 -3.96 -11.95
CA GLU A 51 16.81 -3.82 -10.51
C GLU A 51 15.64 -4.33 -9.65
N LEU A 52 14.40 -4.06 -10.05
CA LEU A 52 13.21 -4.57 -9.35
C LEU A 52 13.11 -6.09 -9.42
N ALA A 53 13.45 -6.69 -10.57
CA ALA A 53 13.40 -8.13 -10.75
C ALA A 53 14.43 -8.91 -9.91
N ALA A 54 15.43 -8.23 -9.36
CA ALA A 54 16.39 -8.84 -8.43
C ALA A 54 15.88 -8.94 -6.99
N MET A 55 14.69 -8.39 -6.68
CA MET A 55 14.13 -8.39 -5.33
C MET A 55 13.27 -9.62 -5.07
N ASP A 56 13.37 -10.21 -3.87
CA ASP A 56 12.50 -11.32 -3.44
C ASP A 56 11.07 -10.85 -3.14
N ALA A 57 10.95 -9.63 -2.63
CA ALA A 57 9.67 -8.99 -2.32
C ALA A 57 9.75 -7.49 -2.56
N ILE A 58 8.68 -6.91 -3.08
CA ILE A 58 8.54 -5.47 -3.30
C ILE A 58 7.33 -4.97 -2.53
N ILE A 59 7.53 -3.94 -1.69
CA ILE A 59 6.47 -3.22 -1.00
C ILE A 59 6.27 -1.87 -1.67
N SER A 60 5.15 -1.70 -2.35
CA SER A 60 4.82 -0.47 -3.07
C SER A 60 3.95 0.47 -2.23
N CYS A 61 4.42 1.71 -2.07
CA CYS A 61 3.69 2.82 -1.45
C CYS A 61 3.53 4.01 -2.42
N GLN A 62 3.78 3.81 -3.71
CA GLN A 62 3.81 4.88 -4.72
C GLN A 62 2.43 5.23 -5.29
N GLY A 63 1.44 4.36 -5.10
CA GLY A 63 0.09 4.56 -5.59
C GLY A 63 -0.21 3.86 -6.92
N GLY A 64 -1.50 3.90 -7.32
CA GLY A 64 -2.01 3.06 -8.40
C GLY A 64 -1.44 3.35 -9.79
N ASP A 65 -1.04 4.57 -10.06
CA ASP A 65 -0.45 4.91 -11.37
C ASP A 65 0.93 4.28 -11.53
N TYR A 66 1.71 4.22 -10.46
CA TYR A 66 2.98 3.49 -10.45
C TYR A 66 2.75 1.99 -10.67
N THR A 67 1.82 1.39 -9.94
CA THR A 67 1.48 -0.04 -10.10
C THR A 67 1.09 -0.36 -11.55
N LYS A 68 0.26 0.46 -12.17
CA LYS A 68 -0.13 0.28 -13.59
C LYS A 68 1.04 0.38 -14.55
N ALA A 69 2.01 1.26 -14.26
CA ALA A 69 3.17 1.49 -15.11
C ALA A 69 4.22 0.37 -15.03
N VAL A 70 4.33 -0.30 -13.86
CA VAL A 70 5.49 -1.17 -13.57
C VAL A 70 5.11 -2.64 -13.43
N PHE A 71 3.97 -2.95 -12.82
CA PHE A 71 3.65 -4.31 -12.38
C PHE A 71 3.59 -5.32 -13.54
N ALA A 72 2.93 -4.96 -14.66
CA ALA A 72 2.78 -5.86 -15.80
C ALA A 72 4.12 -6.20 -16.45
N ASP A 73 4.98 -5.21 -16.64
CA ASP A 73 6.31 -5.39 -17.24
C ASP A 73 7.22 -6.19 -16.31
N LEU A 74 7.13 -5.94 -15.01
CA LEU A 74 7.89 -6.70 -14.01
C LEU A 74 7.48 -8.19 -14.01
N ARG A 75 6.19 -8.50 -14.07
CA ARG A 75 5.72 -9.89 -14.19
C ARG A 75 6.11 -10.50 -15.54
N ALA A 76 6.05 -9.73 -16.63
CA ALA A 76 6.46 -10.18 -17.96
C ALA A 76 7.96 -10.49 -18.08
N SER A 77 8.80 -9.85 -17.25
CA SER A 77 10.23 -10.16 -17.14
C SER A 77 10.51 -11.55 -16.53
N GLY A 78 9.48 -12.24 -16.02
CA GLY A 78 9.60 -13.53 -15.35
C GLY A 78 9.80 -13.46 -13.84
N TRP A 79 9.71 -12.29 -13.23
CA TRP A 79 9.87 -12.13 -11.79
C TRP A 79 8.81 -12.90 -10.99
N GLN A 80 9.26 -13.70 -10.03
CA GLN A 80 8.43 -14.56 -9.19
C GLN A 80 8.36 -14.12 -7.72
N GLY A 81 8.86 -12.93 -7.40
CA GLY A 81 8.84 -12.38 -6.05
C GLY A 81 7.45 -11.95 -5.59
N TYR A 82 7.34 -11.54 -4.35
CA TYR A 82 6.09 -11.07 -3.75
C TYR A 82 5.87 -9.58 -4.05
N TRP A 83 4.69 -9.24 -4.55
CA TRP A 83 4.22 -7.86 -4.71
C TRP A 83 3.25 -7.51 -3.60
N ILE A 84 3.61 -6.56 -2.75
CA ILE A 84 2.80 -6.07 -1.65
C ILE A 84 2.49 -4.59 -1.93
N ASP A 85 1.23 -4.23 -2.07
CA ASP A 85 0.85 -2.91 -2.55
C ASP A 85 -0.26 -2.27 -1.73
N ALA A 86 -0.03 -1.04 -1.29
CA ALA A 86 -1.04 -0.24 -0.61
C ALA A 86 -2.12 0.32 -1.57
N ALA A 87 -1.85 0.35 -2.89
CA ALA A 87 -2.75 0.88 -3.89
C ALA A 87 -3.90 -0.10 -4.23
N SER A 88 -4.95 0.45 -4.86
CA SER A 88 -6.16 -0.31 -5.19
C SER A 88 -6.11 -1.05 -6.54
N SER A 89 -5.07 -0.81 -7.34
CA SER A 89 -5.05 -1.21 -8.75
C SER A 89 -5.25 -2.71 -8.98
N LEU A 90 -4.77 -3.55 -8.07
CA LEU A 90 -4.84 -5.00 -8.18
C LEU A 90 -5.87 -5.65 -7.24
N ARG A 91 -6.71 -4.89 -6.54
CA ARG A 91 -7.68 -5.46 -5.58
C ARG A 91 -8.69 -6.42 -6.20
N MET A 92 -9.02 -6.21 -7.46
CA MET A 92 -9.99 -7.04 -8.18
C MET A 92 -9.33 -8.05 -9.13
N SER A 93 -8.03 -8.26 -9.00
CA SER A 93 -7.28 -9.26 -9.76
C SER A 93 -7.50 -10.65 -9.18
N ASP A 94 -7.78 -11.65 -10.02
CA ASP A 94 -8.04 -13.03 -9.58
C ASP A 94 -6.83 -13.70 -8.93
N ASP A 95 -5.64 -13.20 -9.21
CA ASP A 95 -4.35 -13.66 -8.69
C ASP A 95 -3.84 -12.84 -7.50
N ALA A 96 -4.70 -12.00 -6.92
CA ALA A 96 -4.36 -11.15 -5.77
C ALA A 96 -5.20 -11.47 -4.54
N ILE A 97 -4.63 -11.23 -3.37
CA ILE A 97 -5.33 -11.32 -2.08
C ILE A 97 -5.33 -9.94 -1.42
N ILE A 98 -6.53 -9.47 -1.05
CA ILE A 98 -6.66 -8.30 -0.19
C ILE A 98 -6.29 -8.71 1.23
N VAL A 99 -5.32 -8.02 1.83
CA VAL A 99 -4.85 -8.31 3.19
C VAL A 99 -5.59 -7.44 4.19
N LEU A 100 -6.19 -8.08 5.18
CA LEU A 100 -6.77 -7.43 6.36
C LEU A 100 -6.62 -8.36 7.57
N ASP A 101 -5.40 -8.56 8.03
CA ASP A 101 -5.12 -9.29 9.25
C ASP A 101 -5.60 -8.49 10.49
N PRO A 102 -6.26 -9.13 11.48
CA PRO A 102 -6.54 -10.57 11.58
C PRO A 102 -7.85 -11.03 10.92
N VAL A 103 -8.61 -10.17 10.29
CA VAL A 103 -9.96 -10.48 9.78
C VAL A 103 -9.95 -11.65 8.79
N ASN A 104 -8.96 -11.70 7.89
CA ASN A 104 -8.82 -12.75 6.87
C ASN A 104 -7.47 -13.45 6.88
N LEU A 105 -6.82 -13.58 8.03
CA LEU A 105 -5.51 -14.20 8.18
C LEU A 105 -5.45 -15.61 7.57
N ASP A 106 -6.52 -16.39 7.70
CA ASP A 106 -6.59 -17.74 7.14
C ASP A 106 -6.54 -17.72 5.60
N VAL A 107 -7.18 -16.74 4.95
CA VAL A 107 -7.14 -16.55 3.49
C VAL A 107 -5.71 -16.18 3.05
N VAL A 108 -5.04 -15.31 3.80
CA VAL A 108 -3.65 -14.92 3.54
C VAL A 108 -2.73 -16.15 3.64
N LYS A 109 -2.84 -16.95 4.71
CA LYS A 109 -2.05 -18.17 4.91
C LYS A 109 -2.28 -19.20 3.81
N GLN A 110 -3.54 -19.44 3.43
CA GLN A 110 -3.89 -20.32 2.30
C GLN A 110 -3.33 -19.79 0.97
N GLY A 111 -3.33 -18.47 0.78
CA GLY A 111 -2.72 -17.85 -0.40
C GLY A 111 -1.23 -18.13 -0.51
N LEU A 112 -0.49 -17.99 0.59
CA LEU A 112 0.92 -18.32 0.66
C LEU A 112 1.18 -19.80 0.33
N GLN A 113 0.37 -20.72 0.87
CA GLN A 113 0.48 -22.16 0.59
C GLN A 113 0.20 -22.50 -0.88
N ARG A 114 -0.72 -21.77 -1.53
CA ARG A 114 -1.05 -21.92 -2.95
C ARG A 114 -0.09 -21.20 -3.90
N GLY A 115 0.90 -20.47 -3.35
CA GLY A 115 1.89 -19.76 -4.13
C GLY A 115 1.41 -18.42 -4.71
N VAL A 116 0.33 -17.83 -4.17
CA VAL A 116 -0.09 -16.47 -4.55
C VAL A 116 1.03 -15.48 -4.23
N LYS A 117 1.29 -14.57 -5.16
CA LYS A 117 2.41 -13.63 -5.09
C LYS A 117 1.98 -12.16 -4.95
N ASN A 118 0.68 -11.86 -5.04
CA ASN A 118 0.17 -10.49 -5.01
C ASN A 118 -0.70 -10.27 -3.78
N TYR A 119 -0.25 -9.39 -2.88
CA TYR A 119 -0.91 -9.07 -1.61
C TYR A 119 -1.20 -7.58 -1.54
N ILE A 120 -2.48 -7.22 -1.49
CA ILE A 120 -2.94 -5.85 -1.72
C ILE A 120 -3.64 -5.32 -0.48
N GLY A 121 -3.28 -4.12 -0.05
CA GLY A 121 -3.94 -3.45 1.06
C GLY A 121 -5.42 -3.18 0.78
N GLY A 122 -6.26 -3.40 1.78
CA GLY A 122 -7.70 -3.13 1.70
C GLY A 122 -8.02 -1.63 1.54
N ASN A 123 -9.27 -1.33 1.22
CA ASN A 123 -9.77 0.04 1.30
C ASN A 123 -9.81 0.49 2.78
N CYS A 124 -9.29 1.67 3.08
CA CYS A 124 -9.13 2.15 4.46
C CYS A 124 -10.46 2.14 5.24
N THR A 125 -11.54 2.64 4.66
CA THR A 125 -12.85 2.73 5.31
C THR A 125 -13.46 1.34 5.51
N VAL A 126 -13.44 0.50 4.48
CA VAL A 126 -13.96 -0.88 4.55
C VAL A 126 -13.14 -1.72 5.53
N SER A 127 -11.81 -1.55 5.54
CA SER A 127 -10.93 -2.22 6.48
C SER A 127 -11.27 -1.89 7.93
N LEU A 128 -11.44 -0.60 8.26
CA LEU A 128 -11.83 -0.17 9.61
C LEU A 128 -13.21 -0.72 10.00
N MET A 129 -14.18 -0.72 9.09
CA MET A 129 -15.50 -1.32 9.33
C MET A 129 -15.37 -2.82 9.61
N LEU A 130 -14.65 -3.56 8.80
CA LEU A 130 -14.49 -5.01 8.97
C LEU A 130 -13.67 -5.37 10.21
N MET A 131 -12.70 -4.55 10.59
CA MET A 131 -12.01 -4.72 11.87
C MET A 131 -12.96 -4.62 13.06
N ALA A 132 -13.98 -3.75 12.99
CA ALA A 132 -14.96 -3.59 14.05
C ALA A 132 -16.04 -4.68 14.04
N VAL A 133 -16.56 -5.07 12.87
CA VAL A 133 -17.75 -5.93 12.76
C VAL A 133 -17.52 -7.24 12.00
N GLY A 134 -16.30 -7.53 11.58
CA GLY A 134 -15.97 -8.73 10.79
C GLY A 134 -16.33 -10.05 11.49
N GLY A 135 -16.28 -10.10 12.82
CA GLY A 135 -16.73 -11.24 13.59
C GLY A 135 -18.22 -11.54 13.38
N LEU A 136 -19.06 -10.51 13.32
CA LEU A 136 -20.49 -10.66 13.07
C LEU A 136 -20.77 -11.20 11.66
N PHE A 137 -20.00 -10.74 10.67
CA PHE A 137 -20.08 -11.29 9.30
C PHE A 137 -19.67 -12.76 9.26
N ARG A 138 -18.62 -13.14 9.97
CA ARG A 138 -18.14 -14.53 10.03
C ARG A 138 -19.18 -15.48 10.61
N GLU A 139 -19.90 -15.04 11.62
CA GLU A 139 -20.97 -15.82 12.29
C GLU A 139 -22.30 -15.75 11.54
N GLY A 140 -22.37 -15.10 10.38
CA GLY A 140 -23.62 -14.97 9.62
C GLY A 140 -24.70 -14.14 10.30
N MET A 141 -24.33 -13.27 11.24
CA MET A 141 -25.25 -12.47 12.05
C MET A 141 -25.65 -11.15 11.38
N VAL A 142 -25.10 -10.84 10.20
CA VAL A 142 -25.39 -9.62 9.44
C VAL A 142 -26.19 -9.97 8.20
N GLU A 143 -27.44 -9.53 8.14
CA GLU A 143 -28.30 -9.70 6.97
C GLU A 143 -28.05 -8.58 5.94
N TRP A 144 -27.96 -7.36 6.39
CA TRP A 144 -27.61 -6.21 5.56
C TRP A 144 -26.94 -5.11 6.39
N VAL A 145 -26.23 -4.22 5.73
CA VAL A 145 -25.57 -3.07 6.36
C VAL A 145 -25.74 -1.81 5.52
N SER A 146 -25.98 -0.68 6.18
CA SER A 146 -25.89 0.66 5.60
C SER A 146 -24.76 1.39 6.32
N ALA A 147 -23.82 1.96 5.54
CA ALA A 147 -22.69 2.67 6.09
C ALA A 147 -22.63 4.10 5.57
N GLN A 148 -22.45 5.06 6.48
CA GLN A 148 -22.17 6.45 6.17
C GLN A 148 -20.81 6.83 6.73
N THR A 149 -20.00 7.54 5.96
CA THR A 149 -18.62 7.85 6.33
C THR A 149 -18.32 9.34 6.23
N TYR A 150 -17.51 9.82 7.16
CA TYR A 150 -16.87 11.13 7.12
C TYR A 150 -15.37 10.92 6.93
N GLN A 151 -14.88 11.16 5.71
CA GLN A 151 -13.50 10.85 5.36
C GLN A 151 -12.66 12.12 5.22
N ALA A 152 -11.44 12.07 5.72
CA ALA A 152 -10.47 13.11 5.50
C ALA A 152 -10.01 13.14 4.03
N ALA A 153 -9.86 14.33 3.46
CA ALA A 153 -9.35 14.50 2.10
C ALA A 153 -7.90 14.01 1.91
N SER A 154 -7.17 13.80 3.00
CA SER A 154 -5.80 13.27 2.98
C SER A 154 -5.68 11.87 2.35
N GLY A 155 -6.74 11.05 2.43
CA GLY A 155 -6.79 9.74 1.78
C GLY A 155 -6.77 9.80 0.25
N ALA A 156 -7.22 10.92 -0.33
CA ALA A 156 -7.17 11.20 -1.76
C ALA A 156 -5.83 11.81 -2.22
N GLY A 157 -4.87 11.97 -1.32
CA GLY A 157 -3.54 12.49 -1.59
C GLY A 157 -3.39 14.00 -1.40
N ALA A 158 -2.14 14.46 -1.35
CA ALA A 158 -1.80 15.84 -1.02
C ALA A 158 -2.37 16.87 -2.02
N LYS A 159 -2.50 16.51 -3.30
CA LYS A 159 -3.10 17.40 -4.32
C LYS A 159 -4.54 17.72 -3.99
N ASN A 160 -5.36 16.70 -3.71
CA ASN A 160 -6.79 16.89 -3.40
C ASN A 160 -6.99 17.59 -2.05
N MET A 161 -6.10 17.35 -1.09
CA MET A 161 -6.13 18.06 0.19
C MET A 161 -5.87 19.57 0.02
N ARG A 162 -4.89 19.95 -0.82
CA ARG A 162 -4.62 21.37 -1.15
C ARG A 162 -5.78 22.00 -1.90
N GLU A 163 -6.37 21.28 -2.84
CA GLU A 163 -7.54 21.73 -3.60
C GLU A 163 -8.72 22.02 -2.67
N LEU A 164 -9.04 21.12 -1.74
CA LEU A 164 -10.10 21.33 -0.75
C LEU A 164 -9.86 22.62 0.07
N ILE A 165 -8.65 22.84 0.56
CA ILE A 165 -8.31 24.05 1.32
C ILE A 165 -8.48 25.31 0.44
N SER A 166 -8.07 25.25 -0.82
CA SER A 166 -8.23 26.35 -1.77
C SER A 166 -9.70 26.67 -2.03
N GLN A 167 -10.53 25.64 -2.23
CA GLN A 167 -11.99 25.79 -2.42
C GLN A 167 -12.65 26.41 -1.18
N MET A 168 -12.28 25.98 0.02
CA MET A 168 -12.77 26.59 1.27
C MET A 168 -12.36 28.07 1.38
N GLY A 169 -11.15 28.43 0.96
CA GLY A 169 -10.71 29.83 0.86
C GLY A 169 -11.58 30.64 -0.08
N SER A 170 -11.86 30.11 -1.28
CA SER A 170 -12.71 30.78 -2.27
C SER A 170 -14.14 31.00 -1.76
N ILE A 171 -14.72 30.04 -1.02
CA ILE A 171 -16.04 30.20 -0.40
C ILE A 171 -16.00 31.31 0.66
N ARG A 172 -15.00 31.32 1.53
CA ARG A 172 -14.83 32.37 2.53
C ARG A 172 -14.78 33.76 1.89
N ASP A 173 -13.96 33.89 0.83
CA ASP A 173 -13.75 35.17 0.16
C ASP A 173 -15.00 35.65 -0.62
N ALA A 174 -15.89 34.73 -1.00
CA ALA A 174 -17.17 35.04 -1.67
C ALA A 174 -18.29 35.49 -0.70
N VAL A 175 -18.14 35.18 0.61
CA VAL A 175 -19.16 35.54 1.62
C VAL A 175 -18.67 36.60 2.62
N ALA A 176 -17.42 37.04 2.53
CA ALA A 176 -16.84 38.12 3.33
C ALA A 176 -17.01 39.48 2.65
#